data_28de11fbcac896fe770a5fff8270aa71
#
_entry.id   28de11fbcac896fe770a5fff8270aa71
#
_cell.length_a   1.000
_cell.length_b   1.000
_cell.length_c   1.000
_cell.angle_alpha   90.00
_cell.angle_beta   90.00
_cell.angle_gamma   90.00
#
_symmetry.space_group_name_H-M   'P 1'
#
loop_
_entity.id
_entity.type
_entity.pdbx_description
1 polymer ?
#
loop_
_entity_poly.entity_id
_entity_poly.type
_entity_poly.pdbx_seq_one_letter_code
_entity_poly.pdbx_strand_id
1 'polypeptide(L)'
;IKINFLSKENPLMSYVDLTVYLGKSKSKSLYVHNLSLNKKTKDKFNQIEFFNNILKQEKLFNSTFSDLRITFAGLSLKDSSIAGLAKSLINWKSENKFCTKCGIKFESFTNDHWEIKCEHCNKVYFPRIDPVIIVIIINDNETLIGRSHHFPVKLYSCLAGFVELGETLENAAMREIKEEVGLNIYDIKFITNQPWPFPSSLMIGLSAKTKDRKLIIDNNE
;
A
#
# COMPACT_ATOMS: atom_id res chain seq x y z
N ILE A 1 7.64 -17.35 -1.58
CA ILE A 1 8.32 -16.13 -1.08
C ILE A 1 8.04 -16.02 0.40
N LYS A 2 9.02 -15.58 1.19
CA LYS A 2 8.93 -15.45 2.64
C LYS A 2 9.73 -14.22 3.09
N ILE A 3 9.25 -13.53 4.14
CA ILE A 3 10.02 -12.46 4.78
C ILE A 3 11.13 -13.07 5.64
N ASN A 4 12.35 -12.59 5.46
CA ASN A 4 13.46 -12.90 6.36
C ASN A 4 13.63 -11.78 7.39
N PHE A 5 13.78 -12.21 8.66
CA PHE A 5 14.06 -11.31 9.77
C PHE A 5 15.55 -11.28 10.02
N LEU A 6 16.12 -10.09 10.13
CA LEU A 6 17.53 -9.87 10.40
C LEU A 6 17.77 -9.66 11.91
N SER A 7 18.95 -10.03 12.40
CA SER A 7 19.34 -9.73 13.78
C SER A 7 19.74 -8.25 13.93
N LYS A 8 19.80 -7.77 15.16
CA LYS A 8 20.25 -6.39 15.48
C LYS A 8 21.72 -6.15 15.13
N GLU A 9 22.52 -7.22 15.08
CA GLU A 9 23.96 -7.20 14.79
C GLU A 9 24.25 -7.20 13.29
N ASN A 10 23.21 -7.30 12.44
CA ASN A 10 23.40 -7.32 10.99
C ASN A 10 24.01 -6.01 10.50
N PRO A 11 25.04 -6.00 9.64
CA PRO A 11 25.69 -4.81 9.11
C PRO A 11 24.75 -3.81 8.42
N LEU A 12 23.62 -4.26 7.88
CA LEU A 12 22.59 -3.38 7.32
C LEU A 12 22.04 -2.38 8.34
N MET A 13 22.17 -2.65 9.63
CA MET A 13 21.71 -1.75 10.69
C MET A 13 22.42 -0.40 10.69
N SER A 14 23.64 -0.30 10.13
CA SER A 14 24.38 0.95 9.96
C SER A 14 23.74 1.90 8.94
N TYR A 15 22.85 1.43 8.09
CA TYR A 15 22.15 2.19 7.07
C TYR A 15 20.72 2.57 7.47
N VAL A 16 20.31 2.29 8.70
CA VAL A 16 18.97 2.59 9.20
C VAL A 16 18.81 4.08 9.47
N ASP A 17 17.83 4.71 8.82
CA ASP A 17 17.46 6.11 9.04
C ASP A 17 16.12 6.26 9.78
N LEU A 18 15.29 5.23 9.76
CA LEU A 18 14.00 5.21 10.46
C LEU A 18 13.69 3.81 10.97
N THR A 19 13.28 3.71 12.23
CA THR A 19 12.81 2.48 12.85
C THR A 19 11.37 2.65 13.31
N VAL A 20 10.52 1.66 13.00
CA VAL A 20 9.12 1.64 13.45
C VAL A 20 8.80 0.32 14.12
N TYR A 21 8.15 0.39 15.27
CA TYR A 21 7.62 -0.77 15.97
C TYR A 21 6.35 -1.28 15.30
N LEU A 22 6.32 -2.58 15.00
CA LEU A 22 5.17 -3.24 14.34
C LEU A 22 4.26 -3.98 15.31
N GLY A 23 4.72 -4.22 16.53
CA GLY A 23 3.97 -5.02 17.51
C GLY A 23 4.77 -6.21 18.02
N LYS A 24 4.08 -7.16 18.66
CA LYS A 24 4.66 -8.39 19.20
C LYS A 24 4.16 -9.62 18.44
N SER A 25 5.05 -10.57 18.21
CA SER A 25 4.71 -11.92 17.74
C SER A 25 5.25 -12.92 18.75
N LYS A 26 4.37 -13.60 19.47
CA LYS A 26 4.72 -14.42 20.63
C LYS A 26 5.49 -13.57 21.67
N SER A 27 6.72 -13.94 22.01
CA SER A 27 7.59 -13.20 22.96
C SER A 27 8.51 -12.17 22.31
N LYS A 28 8.51 -12.03 20.97
CA LYS A 28 9.43 -11.16 20.22
C LYS A 28 8.75 -9.88 19.77
N SER A 29 9.38 -8.73 20.02
CA SER A 29 9.02 -7.45 19.44
C SER A 29 9.49 -7.40 17.98
N LEU A 30 8.61 -6.93 17.11
CA LEU A 30 8.89 -6.78 15.68
C LEU A 30 9.10 -5.30 15.36
N TYR A 31 10.12 -5.02 14.59
CA TYR A 31 10.43 -3.69 14.08
C TYR A 31 10.63 -3.74 12.58
N VAL A 32 10.32 -2.66 11.91
CA VAL A 32 10.74 -2.41 10.52
C VAL A 32 11.77 -1.29 10.52
N HIS A 33 12.77 -1.43 9.68
CA HIS A 33 13.83 -0.45 9.48
C HIS A 33 13.79 0.03 8.03
N ASN A 34 13.77 1.35 7.85
CA ASN A 34 14.04 1.94 6.55
C ASN A 34 15.55 2.06 6.38
N LEU A 35 16.04 1.52 5.27
CA LEU A 35 17.47 1.61 4.91
C LEU A 35 17.65 2.70 3.87
N SER A 36 18.61 3.59 4.07
CA SER A 36 18.92 4.69 3.16
C SER A 36 20.40 4.79 2.90
N LEU A 37 20.76 4.88 1.63
CA LEU A 37 22.07 5.39 1.21
C LEU A 37 21.96 6.90 1.18
N ASN A 38 22.77 7.61 1.96
CA ASN A 38 22.82 9.06 2.08
C ASN A 38 22.19 9.84 0.89
N LYS A 39 21.49 10.92 1.18
CA LYS A 39 20.61 11.78 0.35
C LYS A 39 21.01 12.06 -1.12
N LYS A 40 22.16 11.58 -1.61
CA LYS A 40 22.66 11.83 -2.96
C LYS A 40 22.23 10.79 -4.01
N THR A 41 21.84 9.58 -3.62
CA THR A 41 21.40 8.54 -4.56
C THR A 41 19.88 8.42 -4.51
N LYS A 42 19.18 9.14 -5.38
CA LYS A 42 17.72 9.01 -5.57
C LYS A 42 17.34 7.78 -6.40
N ASP A 43 18.28 7.09 -6.97
CA ASP A 43 18.01 5.94 -7.83
C ASP A 43 17.72 4.69 -6.99
N LYS A 44 16.45 4.32 -6.98
CA LYS A 44 15.91 3.17 -6.23
C LYS A 44 16.53 1.85 -6.68
N PHE A 45 16.90 1.73 -7.94
CA PHE A 45 17.50 0.53 -8.52
C PHE A 45 18.92 0.29 -7.97
N ASN A 46 19.73 1.33 -7.91
CA ASN A 46 21.09 1.27 -7.34
C ASN A 46 21.08 0.93 -5.85
N GLN A 47 20.06 1.35 -5.09
CA GLN A 47 19.94 1.00 -3.67
C GLN A 47 19.63 -0.48 -3.45
N ILE A 48 18.72 -1.05 -4.21
CA ILE A 48 18.37 -2.48 -4.11
C ILE A 48 19.59 -3.35 -4.42
N GLU A 49 20.32 -3.03 -5.48
CA GLU A 49 21.53 -3.76 -5.86
C GLU A 49 22.62 -3.65 -4.80
N PHE A 50 22.85 -2.45 -4.27
CA PHE A 50 23.82 -2.21 -3.20
C PHE A 50 23.50 -3.08 -1.97
N PHE A 51 22.28 -3.07 -1.47
CA PHE A 51 21.90 -3.86 -0.30
C PHE A 51 21.91 -5.35 -0.58
N ASN A 52 21.59 -5.79 -1.80
CA ASN A 52 21.72 -7.18 -2.20
C ASN A 52 23.18 -7.65 -2.21
N ASN A 53 24.13 -6.79 -2.57
CA ASN A 53 25.56 -7.12 -2.50
C ASN A 53 26.02 -7.29 -1.05
N ILE A 54 25.53 -6.47 -0.10
CA ILE A 54 25.80 -6.67 1.32
C ILE A 54 25.26 -8.02 1.80
N LEU A 55 24.02 -8.38 1.44
CA LEU A 55 23.44 -9.68 1.81
C LEU A 55 24.27 -10.87 1.31
N LYS A 56 24.83 -10.78 0.11
CA LYS A 56 25.75 -11.81 -0.44
C LYS A 56 27.03 -11.91 0.38
N GLN A 57 27.65 -10.78 0.74
CA GLN A 57 28.86 -10.74 1.56
C GLN A 57 28.65 -11.37 2.95
N GLU A 58 27.47 -11.14 3.54
CA GLU A 58 27.07 -11.68 4.85
C GLU A 58 26.61 -13.15 4.80
N LYS A 59 26.82 -13.87 3.68
CA LYS A 59 26.42 -15.27 3.49
C LYS A 59 24.90 -15.51 3.63
N LEU A 60 24.08 -14.48 3.45
CA LEU A 60 22.62 -14.58 3.41
C LEU A 60 22.15 -14.87 1.98
N PHE A 61 22.76 -15.86 1.33
CA PHE A 61 22.60 -16.18 -0.09
C PHE A 61 21.16 -16.48 -0.53
N ASN A 62 20.29 -16.86 0.41
CA ASN A 62 18.87 -17.14 0.14
C ASN A 62 17.97 -15.93 0.38
N SER A 63 18.55 -14.74 0.54
CA SER A 63 17.82 -13.51 0.80
C SER A 63 18.11 -12.46 -0.26
N THR A 64 17.10 -11.72 -0.65
CA THR A 64 17.25 -10.61 -1.58
C THR A 64 16.28 -9.49 -1.23
N PHE A 65 16.69 -8.24 -1.43
CA PHE A 65 15.78 -7.11 -1.50
C PHE A 65 15.09 -7.12 -2.87
N SER A 66 13.80 -6.92 -2.88
CA SER A 66 13.04 -6.79 -4.12
C SER A 66 11.92 -5.76 -3.96
N ASP A 67 11.36 -5.31 -5.08
CA ASP A 67 10.19 -4.44 -5.04
C ASP A 67 8.99 -5.19 -4.45
N LEU A 68 8.42 -4.64 -3.37
CA LEU A 68 7.30 -5.25 -2.67
C LEU A 68 6.07 -5.38 -3.55
N ARG A 69 5.83 -4.44 -4.49
CA ARG A 69 4.68 -4.49 -5.40
C ARG A 69 4.72 -5.74 -6.29
N ILE A 70 5.91 -6.14 -6.73
CA ILE A 70 6.10 -7.34 -7.57
C ILE A 70 5.94 -8.63 -6.75
N THR A 71 6.42 -8.62 -5.50
CA THR A 71 6.49 -9.83 -4.67
C THR A 71 5.28 -10.03 -3.76
N PHE A 72 4.44 -8.99 -3.57
CA PHE A 72 3.37 -8.97 -2.59
C PHE A 72 2.36 -10.11 -2.76
N ALA A 73 1.93 -10.38 -3.99
CA ALA A 73 0.99 -11.45 -4.31
C ALA A 73 1.53 -12.87 -4.05
N GLY A 74 2.86 -13.03 -4.02
CA GLY A 74 3.52 -14.31 -3.74
C GLY A 74 3.82 -14.57 -2.26
N LEU A 75 3.50 -13.62 -1.37
CA LEU A 75 3.67 -13.76 0.08
C LEU A 75 2.52 -14.56 0.70
N SER A 76 2.80 -15.24 1.83
CA SER A 76 1.72 -15.78 2.67
C SER A 76 0.86 -14.65 3.25
N LEU A 77 -0.39 -14.94 3.63
CA LEU A 77 -1.28 -13.95 4.27
C LEU A 77 -0.62 -13.27 5.47
N LYS A 78 0.14 -14.02 6.27
CA LYS A 78 0.87 -13.50 7.42
C LYS A 78 2.00 -12.55 6.98
N ASP A 79 2.80 -12.97 6.01
CA ASP A 79 3.95 -12.17 5.56
C ASP A 79 3.48 -10.92 4.80
N SER A 80 2.41 -11.01 3.99
CA SER A 80 1.83 -9.86 3.31
C SER A 80 1.26 -8.84 4.30
N SER A 81 0.61 -9.29 5.37
CA SER A 81 0.13 -8.40 6.43
C SER A 81 1.26 -7.65 7.13
N ILE A 82 2.36 -8.35 7.47
CA ILE A 82 3.54 -7.72 8.10
C ILE A 82 4.21 -6.75 7.12
N ALA A 83 4.41 -7.15 5.87
CA ALA A 83 5.03 -6.31 4.85
C ALA A 83 4.18 -5.08 4.54
N GLY A 84 2.87 -5.25 4.43
CA GLY A 84 1.91 -4.17 4.20
C GLY A 84 1.92 -3.14 5.33
N LEU A 85 1.83 -3.60 6.58
CA LEU A 85 1.92 -2.75 7.76
C LEU A 85 3.25 -2.00 7.82
N ALA A 86 4.36 -2.72 7.61
CA ALA A 86 5.70 -2.14 7.60
C ALA A 86 5.84 -1.03 6.54
N LYS A 87 5.40 -1.31 5.31
CA LYS A 87 5.46 -0.37 4.19
C LYS A 87 4.61 0.87 4.46
N SER A 88 3.37 0.69 4.92
CA SER A 88 2.45 1.79 5.21
C SER A 88 2.98 2.70 6.31
N LEU A 89 3.49 2.14 7.41
CA LEU A 89 4.02 2.93 8.53
C LEU A 89 5.31 3.68 8.17
N ILE A 90 6.22 3.05 7.42
CA ILE A 90 7.44 3.72 6.93
C ILE A 90 7.09 4.87 6.00
N ASN A 91 6.21 4.65 5.01
CA ASN A 91 5.76 5.69 4.10
C ASN A 91 5.14 6.86 4.87
N TRP A 92 4.17 6.55 5.73
CA TRP A 92 3.46 7.57 6.50
C TRP A 92 4.40 8.40 7.37
N LYS A 93 5.33 7.79 8.11
CA LYS A 93 6.29 8.53 8.94
C LYS A 93 7.30 9.32 8.11
N SER A 94 7.75 8.80 6.97
CA SER A 94 8.71 9.49 6.11
C SER A 94 8.12 10.70 5.39
N GLU A 95 6.82 10.70 5.11
CA GLU A 95 6.10 11.79 4.45
C GLU A 95 5.63 12.87 5.43
N ASN A 96 5.24 12.48 6.65
CA ASN A 96 4.72 13.40 7.66
C ASN A 96 5.84 13.91 8.57
N LYS A 97 6.59 14.91 8.12
CA LYS A 97 7.72 15.49 8.84
C LYS A 97 7.36 16.76 9.60
N PHE A 98 6.24 17.39 9.30
CA PHE A 98 5.82 18.66 9.86
C PHE A 98 4.37 18.61 10.33
N CYS A 99 4.08 19.30 11.43
CA CYS A 99 2.72 19.48 11.92
C CYS A 99 1.91 20.35 10.95
N THR A 100 0.81 19.82 10.40
CA THR A 100 -0.06 20.57 9.48
C THR A 100 -0.85 21.71 10.14
N LYS A 101 -0.90 21.74 11.49
CA LYS A 101 -1.56 22.81 12.25
C LYS A 101 -0.65 24.00 12.54
N CYS A 102 0.62 23.76 12.93
CA CYS A 102 1.53 24.83 13.39
C CYS A 102 2.85 24.89 12.59
N GLY A 103 3.06 24.04 11.59
CA GLY A 103 4.24 24.05 10.74
C GLY A 103 5.53 23.54 11.40
N ILE A 104 5.51 23.19 12.68
CA ILE A 104 6.72 22.76 13.39
C ILE A 104 7.10 21.34 12.95
N LYS A 105 8.39 21.12 12.71
CA LYS A 105 8.95 19.80 12.40
C LYS A 105 8.84 18.89 13.61
N PHE A 106 8.46 17.64 13.39
CA PHE A 106 8.46 16.62 14.42
C PHE A 106 9.90 16.24 14.79
N GLU A 107 10.28 16.36 16.06
CA GLU A 107 11.65 16.09 16.54
C GLU A 107 11.91 14.59 16.69
N SER A 108 10.91 13.85 17.18
CA SER A 108 10.98 12.40 17.32
C SER A 108 9.65 11.74 17.01
N PHE A 109 9.72 10.53 16.52
CA PHE A 109 8.56 9.64 16.44
C PHE A 109 8.60 8.71 17.65
N THR A 110 7.61 8.79 18.54
CA THR A 110 7.48 7.80 19.62
C THR A 110 7.39 6.41 19.01
N ASN A 111 8.32 5.53 19.39
CA ASN A 111 8.44 4.22 18.77
C ASN A 111 7.33 3.22 19.17
N ASP A 112 6.52 3.56 20.17
CA ASP A 112 5.62 2.60 20.82
C ASP A 112 4.17 2.68 20.34
N HIS A 113 3.79 3.72 19.59
CA HIS A 113 2.44 3.90 19.06
C HIS A 113 2.45 4.29 17.57
N TRP A 114 1.41 3.87 16.87
CA TRP A 114 1.19 4.27 15.47
C TRP A 114 0.49 5.63 15.42
N GLU A 115 1.10 6.60 16.09
CA GLU A 115 0.65 7.98 16.10
C GLU A 115 1.86 8.93 16.08
N ILE A 116 1.63 10.16 15.67
CA ILE A 116 2.58 11.27 15.79
C ILE A 116 1.89 12.38 16.58
N LYS A 117 2.45 12.78 17.73
CA LYS A 117 1.96 13.89 18.50
C LYS A 117 2.88 15.10 18.31
N CYS A 118 2.29 16.24 17.98
CA CYS A 118 3.03 17.50 17.94
C CYS A 118 3.24 18.02 19.38
N GLU A 119 4.48 18.12 19.82
CA GLU A 119 4.82 18.58 21.17
C GLU A 119 4.47 20.05 21.38
N HIS A 120 4.44 20.87 20.31
CA HIS A 120 4.11 22.29 20.40
C HIS A 120 2.60 22.56 20.54
N CYS A 121 1.76 21.93 19.68
CA CYS A 121 0.33 22.22 19.65
C CYS A 121 -0.56 21.04 20.10
N ASN A 122 0.04 19.95 20.56
CA ASN A 122 -0.62 18.73 21.04
C ASN A 122 -1.53 18.03 20.02
N LYS A 123 -1.51 18.42 18.73
CA LYS A 123 -2.27 17.72 17.71
C LYS A 123 -1.70 16.32 17.48
N VAL A 124 -2.58 15.32 17.45
CA VAL A 124 -2.23 13.92 17.21
C VAL A 124 -2.59 13.57 15.76
N TYR A 125 -1.74 12.77 15.12
CA TYR A 125 -1.89 12.27 13.76
C TYR A 125 -1.82 10.75 13.76
N PHE A 126 -2.67 10.14 12.97
CA PHE A 126 -2.75 8.70 12.80
C PHE A 126 -2.36 8.30 11.37
N PRO A 127 -1.95 7.04 11.14
CA PRO A 127 -1.72 6.53 9.79
C PRO A 127 -2.96 6.69 8.91
N ARG A 128 -2.71 7.02 7.65
CA ARG A 128 -3.75 7.16 6.65
C ARG A 128 -4.08 5.80 6.03
N ILE A 129 -5.36 5.58 5.77
CA ILE A 129 -5.89 4.48 4.96
C ILE A 129 -6.88 5.09 3.97
N ASP A 130 -6.67 4.82 2.68
CA ASP A 130 -7.51 5.31 1.60
C ASP A 130 -8.44 4.18 1.13
N PRO A 131 -9.77 4.30 1.33
CA PRO A 131 -10.71 3.31 0.82
C PRO A 131 -10.81 3.41 -0.70
N VAL A 132 -10.70 2.25 -1.37
CA VAL A 132 -10.80 2.11 -2.83
C VAL A 132 -11.75 0.97 -3.12
N ILE A 133 -12.83 1.21 -3.85
CA ILE A 133 -13.70 0.13 -4.34
C ILE A 133 -13.05 -0.52 -5.58
N ILE A 134 -13.27 -1.82 -5.74
CA ILE A 134 -12.95 -2.56 -6.95
C ILE A 134 -14.14 -3.47 -7.26
N VAL A 135 -14.71 -3.37 -8.47
CA VAL A 135 -16.03 -3.90 -8.79
C VAL A 135 -15.96 -4.91 -9.91
N ILE A 136 -16.39 -6.15 -9.63
CA ILE A 136 -16.70 -7.11 -10.71
C ILE A 136 -18.14 -6.87 -11.18
N ILE A 137 -18.29 -6.48 -12.44
CA ILE A 137 -19.58 -6.16 -13.05
C ILE A 137 -20.04 -7.35 -13.88
N ILE A 138 -21.24 -7.84 -13.60
CA ILE A 138 -21.79 -9.06 -14.18
C ILE A 138 -23.02 -8.71 -15.02
N ASN A 139 -23.03 -9.19 -16.28
CA ASN A 139 -24.20 -9.17 -17.17
C ASN A 139 -24.37 -10.60 -17.70
N ASP A 140 -25.36 -11.32 -17.18
CA ASP A 140 -25.57 -12.75 -17.46
C ASP A 140 -24.31 -13.59 -17.22
N ASN A 141 -23.67 -14.11 -18.27
CA ASN A 141 -22.45 -14.91 -18.21
C ASN A 141 -21.19 -14.12 -18.60
N GLU A 142 -21.29 -12.79 -18.71
CA GLU A 142 -20.20 -11.91 -19.09
C GLU A 142 -19.77 -11.06 -17.90
N THR A 143 -18.51 -10.65 -17.88
CA THR A 143 -18.00 -9.68 -16.93
C THR A 143 -17.14 -8.63 -17.62
N LEU A 144 -17.14 -7.42 -17.09
CA LEU A 144 -16.32 -6.33 -17.58
C LEU A 144 -14.98 -6.31 -16.85
N ILE A 145 -13.91 -6.30 -17.63
CA ILE A 145 -12.54 -6.02 -17.15
C ILE A 145 -11.89 -4.96 -18.04
N GLY A 146 -11.13 -4.07 -17.44
CA GLY A 146 -10.44 -2.98 -18.11
C GLY A 146 -8.92 -3.12 -18.06
N ARG A 147 -8.22 -2.37 -18.90
CA ARG A 147 -6.78 -2.23 -18.87
C ARG A 147 -6.39 -0.78 -19.04
N SER A 148 -5.83 -0.18 -17.99
CA SER A 148 -5.21 1.14 -18.08
C SER A 148 -4.00 1.12 -19.01
N HIS A 149 -3.69 2.26 -19.65
CA HIS A 149 -2.52 2.44 -20.50
C HIS A 149 -1.19 2.14 -19.78
N HIS A 150 -1.14 2.31 -18.48
CA HIS A 150 0.04 2.06 -17.64
C HIS A 150 0.23 0.60 -17.27
N PHE A 151 -0.75 -0.26 -17.53
CA PHE A 151 -0.65 -1.69 -17.21
C PHE A 151 0.21 -2.43 -18.23
N PRO A 152 0.97 -3.44 -17.79
CA PRO A 152 1.65 -4.35 -18.71
C PRO A 152 0.68 -4.94 -19.74
N VAL A 153 1.21 -5.24 -20.91
CA VAL A 153 0.42 -5.88 -21.99
C VAL A 153 -0.21 -7.17 -21.46
N LYS A 154 -1.51 -7.37 -21.73
CA LYS A 154 -2.33 -8.53 -21.29
C LYS A 154 -2.67 -8.55 -19.79
N LEU A 155 -2.36 -7.52 -19.02
CA LEU A 155 -2.84 -7.38 -17.64
C LEU A 155 -4.17 -6.61 -17.65
N TYR A 156 -5.22 -7.25 -17.16
CA TYR A 156 -6.55 -6.67 -16.99
C TYR A 156 -6.94 -6.71 -15.52
N SER A 157 -7.81 -5.79 -15.11
CA SER A 157 -8.36 -5.69 -13.77
C SER A 157 -9.85 -5.40 -13.84
N CYS A 158 -10.56 -5.64 -12.74
CA CYS A 158 -11.84 -4.98 -12.51
C CYS A 158 -11.64 -3.46 -12.39
N LEU A 159 -12.69 -2.67 -12.64
CA LEU A 159 -12.67 -1.22 -12.49
C LEU A 159 -12.60 -0.86 -11.00
N ALA A 160 -11.87 0.21 -10.67
CA ALA A 160 -11.59 0.57 -9.28
C ALA A 160 -11.40 2.07 -9.15
N GLY A 161 -12.00 2.66 -8.10
CA GLY A 161 -11.86 4.07 -7.81
C GLY A 161 -11.89 4.39 -6.32
N PHE A 162 -11.47 5.59 -5.96
CA PHE A 162 -11.47 6.05 -4.58
C PHE A 162 -12.89 6.36 -4.09
N VAL A 163 -13.14 6.04 -2.82
CA VAL A 163 -14.35 6.50 -2.13
C VAL A 163 -14.16 7.98 -1.78
N GLU A 164 -15.06 8.83 -2.21
CA GLU A 164 -15.03 10.26 -1.92
C GLU A 164 -15.64 10.58 -0.55
N LEU A 165 -15.38 11.82 -0.07
CA LEU A 165 -15.90 12.28 1.21
C LEU A 165 -17.43 12.30 1.22
N GLY A 166 -18.02 11.57 2.15
CA GLY A 166 -19.48 11.49 2.31
C GLY A 166 -20.15 10.41 1.48
N GLU A 167 -19.44 9.65 0.67
CA GLU A 167 -19.99 8.53 -0.09
C GLU A 167 -20.12 7.25 0.74
N THR A 168 -21.10 6.42 0.40
CA THR A 168 -21.10 5.00 0.74
C THR A 168 -20.33 4.21 -0.30
N LEU A 169 -19.97 2.95 0.01
CA LEU A 169 -19.27 2.08 -0.96
C LEU A 169 -20.09 1.85 -2.22
N GLU A 170 -21.41 1.70 -2.07
CA GLU A 170 -22.35 1.52 -3.18
C GLU A 170 -22.41 2.76 -4.08
N ASN A 171 -22.46 3.96 -3.46
CA ASN A 171 -22.50 5.22 -4.22
C ASN A 171 -21.18 5.45 -4.97
N ALA A 172 -20.03 5.20 -4.32
CA ALA A 172 -18.72 5.25 -4.97
C ALA A 172 -18.66 4.28 -6.17
N ALA A 173 -19.15 3.06 -6.00
CA ALA A 173 -19.17 2.08 -7.09
C ALA A 173 -20.08 2.54 -8.25
N MET A 174 -21.26 3.07 -7.96
CA MET A 174 -22.18 3.59 -9.02
C MET A 174 -21.58 4.78 -9.75
N ARG A 175 -20.93 5.70 -9.04
CA ARG A 175 -20.30 6.88 -9.63
C ARG A 175 -19.11 6.47 -10.53
N GLU A 176 -18.14 5.73 -10.01
CA GLU A 176 -16.93 5.32 -10.74
C GLU A 176 -17.28 4.54 -12.02
N ILE A 177 -18.17 3.54 -11.91
CA ILE A 177 -18.58 2.75 -13.08
C ILE A 177 -19.36 3.61 -14.10
N LYS A 178 -20.11 4.62 -13.62
CA LYS A 178 -20.80 5.55 -14.51
C LYS A 178 -19.83 6.48 -15.23
N GLU A 179 -18.82 6.97 -14.53
CA GLU A 179 -17.79 7.88 -15.05
C GLU A 179 -16.88 7.16 -16.05
N GLU A 180 -16.26 6.02 -15.65
CA GLU A 180 -15.28 5.33 -16.49
C GLU A 180 -15.88 4.67 -17.74
N VAL A 181 -17.10 4.06 -17.64
CA VAL A 181 -17.63 3.21 -18.71
C VAL A 181 -19.10 3.47 -19.06
N GLY A 182 -19.77 4.43 -18.39
CA GLY A 182 -21.14 4.83 -18.71
C GLY A 182 -22.23 3.87 -18.28
N LEU A 183 -21.92 2.78 -17.56
CA LEU A 183 -22.90 1.78 -17.16
C LEU A 183 -23.66 2.18 -15.90
N ASN A 184 -24.92 1.72 -15.81
CA ASN A 184 -25.71 1.75 -14.58
C ASN A 184 -25.63 0.36 -13.93
N ILE A 185 -25.21 0.31 -12.67
CA ILE A 185 -25.06 -0.94 -11.91
C ILE A 185 -26.09 -1.02 -10.78
N TYR A 186 -26.43 -2.23 -10.38
CA TYR A 186 -27.38 -2.53 -9.30
C TYR A 186 -26.99 -3.85 -8.61
N ASP A 187 -27.68 -4.22 -7.53
CA ASP A 187 -27.45 -5.44 -6.72
C ASP A 187 -25.98 -5.53 -6.25
N ILE A 188 -25.49 -4.38 -5.71
CA ILE A 188 -24.10 -4.25 -5.27
C ILE A 188 -23.93 -5.00 -3.95
N LYS A 189 -22.90 -5.88 -3.89
CA LYS A 189 -22.61 -6.71 -2.72
C LYS A 189 -21.13 -6.72 -2.41
N PHE A 190 -20.81 -6.63 -1.12
CA PHE A 190 -19.45 -6.84 -0.63
C PHE A 190 -19.03 -8.31 -0.83
N ILE A 191 -17.81 -8.52 -1.33
CA ILE A 191 -17.20 -9.85 -1.48
C ILE A 191 -16.04 -10.02 -0.51
N THR A 192 -15.06 -9.12 -0.56
CA THR A 192 -13.81 -9.25 0.20
C THR A 192 -13.12 -7.90 0.31
N ASN A 193 -12.02 -7.85 1.06
CA ASN A 193 -11.12 -6.70 1.06
C ASN A 193 -9.67 -7.16 1.11
N GLN A 194 -8.75 -6.25 0.72
CA GLN A 194 -7.32 -6.49 0.74
C GLN A 194 -6.56 -5.20 1.03
N PRO A 195 -5.67 -5.18 2.05
CA PRO A 195 -4.71 -4.09 2.21
C PRO A 195 -3.82 -3.97 0.96
N TRP A 196 -3.66 -2.74 0.47
CA TRP A 196 -2.84 -2.42 -0.69
C TRP A 196 -1.89 -1.27 -0.35
N PRO A 197 -0.68 -1.56 0.18
CA PRO A 197 0.24 -0.56 0.75
C PRO A 197 1.02 0.22 -0.32
N PHE A 198 0.31 0.68 -1.37
CA PHE A 198 0.88 1.39 -2.52
C PHE A 198 0.05 2.62 -2.91
N PRO A 199 0.08 3.72 -2.11
CA PRO A 199 0.84 3.87 -0.85
C PRO A 199 0.12 3.38 0.40
N SER A 200 -1.22 3.47 0.52
CA SER A 200 -1.98 3.25 1.75
C SER A 200 -3.43 2.83 1.53
N SER A 201 -3.74 2.17 0.42
CA SER A 201 -5.12 1.83 0.08
C SER A 201 -5.63 0.58 0.81
N LEU A 202 -6.94 0.59 1.08
CA LEU A 202 -7.73 -0.60 1.40
C LEU A 202 -8.64 -0.89 0.21
N MET A 203 -8.31 -1.93 -0.56
CA MET A 203 -9.15 -2.39 -1.67
C MET A 203 -10.38 -3.10 -1.14
N ILE A 204 -11.57 -2.67 -1.55
CA ILE A 204 -12.86 -3.19 -1.12
C ILE A 204 -13.53 -3.81 -2.34
N GLY A 205 -13.50 -5.14 -2.41
CA GLY A 205 -14.04 -5.92 -3.52
C GLY A 205 -15.55 -6.04 -3.45
N LEU A 206 -16.20 -5.56 -4.49
CA LEU A 206 -17.65 -5.59 -4.67
C LEU A 206 -18.03 -6.40 -5.91
N SER A 207 -19.22 -7.00 -5.90
CA SER A 207 -19.88 -7.47 -7.11
C SER A 207 -21.08 -6.59 -7.41
N ALA A 208 -21.37 -6.36 -8.66
CA ALA A 208 -22.56 -5.64 -9.12
C ALA A 208 -23.10 -6.25 -10.39
N LYS A 209 -24.37 -5.98 -10.70
CA LYS A 209 -25.03 -6.36 -11.94
C LYS A 209 -25.30 -5.17 -12.81
N THR A 210 -25.34 -5.38 -14.13
CA THR A 210 -25.83 -4.38 -15.09
C THR A 210 -26.72 -5.06 -16.14
N LYS A 211 -27.62 -4.26 -16.72
CA LYS A 211 -28.40 -4.64 -17.94
C LYS A 211 -27.88 -3.88 -19.15
N ASP A 212 -27.04 -2.89 -18.94
CA ASP A 212 -26.46 -2.09 -20.01
C ASP A 212 -25.40 -2.92 -20.76
N ARG A 213 -25.39 -2.79 -22.09
CA ARG A 213 -24.39 -3.44 -22.97
C ARG A 213 -23.53 -2.44 -23.73
N LYS A 214 -23.98 -1.18 -23.80
CA LYS A 214 -23.24 -0.12 -24.51
C LYS A 214 -22.28 0.56 -23.54
N LEU A 215 -20.99 0.43 -23.82
CA LEU A 215 -19.95 1.15 -23.10
C LEU A 215 -19.76 2.57 -23.66
N ILE A 216 -19.56 3.51 -22.78
CA ILE A 216 -19.11 4.88 -23.06
C ILE A 216 -17.83 5.08 -22.26
N ILE A 217 -16.68 4.81 -22.91
CA ILE A 217 -15.38 4.82 -22.24
C ILE A 217 -14.88 6.25 -22.16
N ASP A 218 -14.45 6.69 -20.97
CA ASP A 218 -13.67 7.91 -20.83
C ASP A 218 -12.24 7.64 -21.31
N ASN A 219 -11.80 8.39 -22.33
CA ASN A 219 -10.46 8.24 -22.92
C ASN A 219 -9.35 8.89 -22.08
N ASN A 220 -9.70 9.55 -20.98
CA ASN A 220 -8.74 10.20 -20.07
C ASN A 220 -8.33 9.28 -18.91
N GLU A 221 -8.97 8.08 -18.79
CA GLU A 221 -8.73 7.10 -17.72
C GLU A 221 -8.18 5.71 -18.17
#